data_c7520683021ba33d8f7bc8512daa3266
#
_entry.id   c7520683021ba33d8f7bc8512daa3266
#
_cell.length_a   1.000
_cell.length_b   1.000
_cell.length_c   1.000
_cell.angle_alpha   90.00
_cell.angle_beta   90.00
_cell.angle_gamma   90.00
#
_symmetry.space_group_name_H-M   'P 1'
#
loop_
_entity.id
_entity.type
_entity.pdbx_description
1 polymer ?
#
loop_
_entity_poly.entity_id
_entity_poly.type
_entity_poly.pdbx_seq_one_letter_code
_entity_poly.pdbx_strand_id
1 'polypeptide(L)'
;LPLSRGLGDVYKRQVVLIPIGITLYLTKFFVGISSKIIPENINPNNYLPYAVPGLEILISVIIITIVGGLSLSFLGKKVLKLIDDLFKRIPFLRTIYSAILQMTETFSNSKNDKKSVVLIEYPRKGVWAVGFATKENKGEMAQKTNQKLISVFVPTTPNPTSGFLLMFPINEVIYLDMTFEEASKFIVSAGTSTGKN
;
A
#
# COMPACT_ATOMS: atom_id res chain seq x y z
N LEU A 1 39.62 14.91 -23.57
CA LEU A 1 38.75 16.00 -23.08
C LEU A 1 38.38 15.77 -21.64
N PRO A 2 38.78 16.62 -20.65
CA PRO A 2 38.55 16.38 -19.23
C PRO A 2 37.10 16.64 -18.79
N LEU A 3 36.23 17.15 -19.65
CA LEU A 3 34.83 17.48 -19.36
C LEU A 3 33.93 16.26 -19.09
N SER A 4 34.23 15.11 -19.67
CA SER A 4 33.40 13.92 -19.50
C SER A 4 33.55 13.24 -18.09
N ARG A 5 34.74 13.39 -17.48
CA ARG A 5 34.98 12.87 -16.11
C ARG A 5 34.23 13.69 -15.04
N GLY A 6 34.19 15.01 -15.20
CA GLY A 6 33.50 15.89 -14.25
C GLY A 6 31.98 15.71 -14.24
N LEU A 7 31.34 15.49 -15.39
CA LEU A 7 29.92 15.22 -15.49
C LEU A 7 29.53 13.89 -14.80
N GLY A 8 30.33 12.83 -15.02
CA GLY A 8 30.08 11.53 -14.38
C GLY A 8 30.13 11.59 -12.83
N ASP A 9 31.04 12.39 -12.28
CA ASP A 9 31.17 12.54 -10.84
C ASP A 9 30.04 13.40 -10.23
N VAL A 10 29.54 14.39 -10.98
CA VAL A 10 28.36 15.17 -10.57
C VAL A 10 27.12 14.29 -10.53
N TYR A 11 26.88 13.46 -11.54
CA TYR A 11 25.76 12.52 -11.55
C TYR A 11 25.83 11.50 -10.41
N LYS A 12 26.99 10.93 -10.13
CA LYS A 12 27.19 10.00 -9.01
C LYS A 12 26.84 10.64 -7.67
N ARG A 13 27.26 11.88 -7.45
CA ARG A 13 26.92 12.63 -6.22
C ARG A 13 25.43 12.93 -6.13
N GLN A 14 24.78 13.29 -7.23
CA GLN A 14 23.34 13.51 -7.29
C GLN A 14 22.56 12.25 -6.96
N VAL A 15 22.93 11.10 -7.51
CA VAL A 15 22.28 9.80 -7.24
C VAL A 15 22.34 9.42 -5.76
N VAL A 16 23.45 9.74 -5.07
CA VAL A 16 23.58 9.51 -3.62
C VAL A 16 22.74 10.50 -2.80
N LEU A 17 22.65 11.75 -3.26
CA LEU A 17 21.91 12.79 -2.53
C LEU A 17 20.39 12.64 -2.63
N ILE A 18 19.87 12.04 -3.71
CA ILE A 18 18.44 11.83 -3.90
C ILE A 18 17.80 10.98 -2.77
N PRO A 19 18.30 9.77 -2.43
CA PRO A 19 17.76 8.99 -1.33
C PRO A 19 17.82 9.72 0.01
N ILE A 20 18.92 10.42 0.28
CA ILE A 20 19.10 11.20 1.51
C ILE A 20 18.08 12.34 1.57
N GLY A 21 17.94 13.11 0.48
CA GLY A 21 16.97 14.21 0.40
C GLY A 21 15.53 13.75 0.57
N ILE A 22 15.16 12.65 -0.09
CA ILE A 22 13.84 12.04 0.04
C ILE A 22 13.60 11.57 1.48
N THR A 23 14.57 10.89 2.09
CA THR A 23 14.46 10.42 3.47
C THR A 23 14.25 11.58 4.45
N LEU A 24 15.06 12.63 4.35
CA LEU A 24 14.91 13.82 5.17
C LEU A 24 13.57 14.53 4.95
N TYR A 25 13.11 14.62 3.71
CA TYR A 25 11.81 15.19 3.38
C TYR A 25 10.67 14.39 3.99
N LEU A 26 10.67 13.06 3.81
CA LEU A 26 9.67 12.17 4.38
C LEU A 26 9.68 12.21 5.91
N THR A 27 10.85 12.22 6.53
CA THR A 27 10.96 12.36 7.98
C THR A 27 10.30 13.66 8.45
N LYS A 28 10.64 14.80 7.83
CA LYS A 28 10.03 16.09 8.16
C LYS A 28 8.52 16.10 7.92
N PHE A 29 8.06 15.47 6.85
CA PHE A 29 6.64 15.34 6.53
C PHE A 29 5.88 14.53 7.59
N PHE A 30 6.40 13.37 8.00
CA PHE A 30 5.78 12.54 9.04
C PHE A 30 5.80 13.21 10.41
N VAL A 31 6.89 13.87 10.78
CA VAL A 31 6.95 14.68 12.02
C VAL A 31 5.87 15.77 11.99
N GLY A 32 5.74 16.49 10.87
CA GLY A 32 4.76 17.57 10.74
C GLY A 32 3.30 17.08 10.76
N ILE A 33 3.00 15.89 10.25
CA ILE A 33 1.68 15.28 10.39
C ILE A 33 1.45 14.87 11.84
N SER A 34 2.42 14.21 12.48
CA SER A 34 2.31 13.74 13.86
C SER A 34 2.03 14.90 14.82
N SER A 35 2.72 16.04 14.64
CA SER A 35 2.48 17.25 15.44
C SER A 35 1.06 17.79 15.30
N LYS A 36 0.43 17.63 14.12
CA LYS A 36 -0.95 18.09 13.88
C LYS A 36 -2.02 17.16 14.45
N ILE A 37 -1.69 15.87 14.59
CA ILE A 37 -2.62 14.85 15.12
C ILE A 37 -2.70 14.94 16.64
N ILE A 38 -1.62 15.38 17.30
CA ILE A 38 -1.57 15.51 18.75
C ILE A 38 -2.22 16.84 19.17
N PRO A 39 -3.29 16.83 19.98
CA PRO A 39 -3.85 18.03 20.54
C PRO A 39 -2.79 18.84 21.31
N GLU A 40 -2.81 20.15 21.21
CA GLU A 40 -1.83 21.04 21.85
C GLU A 40 -1.69 20.81 23.36
N ASN A 41 -2.78 20.43 24.02
CA ASN A 41 -2.83 20.12 25.45
C ASN A 41 -2.08 18.85 25.86
N ILE A 42 -1.76 17.97 24.89
CA ILE A 42 -1.06 16.69 25.14
C ILE A 42 0.34 16.72 24.51
N ASN A 43 0.64 17.76 23.74
CA ASN A 43 1.95 17.89 23.10
C ASN A 43 3.04 18.19 24.15
N PRO A 44 3.97 17.25 24.42
CA PRO A 44 4.98 17.41 25.45
C PRO A 44 5.96 18.55 25.14
N ASN A 45 6.13 18.90 23.86
CA ASN A 45 6.99 20.02 23.47
C ASN A 45 6.49 21.36 24.01
N ASN A 46 5.20 21.48 24.37
CA ASN A 46 4.66 22.68 24.99
C ASN A 46 5.01 22.80 26.49
N TYR A 47 5.44 21.70 27.11
CA TYR A 47 5.78 21.63 28.54
C TYR A 47 7.29 21.52 28.79
N LEU A 48 8.07 21.29 27.75
CA LEU A 48 9.53 21.15 27.85
C LEU A 48 10.19 22.52 27.57
N PRO A 49 11.30 22.84 28.25
CA PRO A 49 12.04 24.06 28.04
C PRO A 49 12.73 24.14 26.64
N TYR A 50 12.82 23.00 25.95
CA TYR A 50 13.33 22.92 24.58
C TYR A 50 12.54 21.85 23.81
N ALA A 51 12.27 22.12 22.54
CA ALA A 51 11.59 21.19 21.66
C ALA A 51 12.48 19.98 21.32
N VAL A 52 12.00 18.78 21.60
CA VAL A 52 12.68 17.52 21.24
C VAL A 52 12.10 16.99 19.93
N PRO A 53 12.84 17.08 18.80
CA PRO A 53 12.36 16.59 17.53
C PRO A 53 12.12 15.08 17.60
N GLY A 54 10.94 14.63 17.15
CA GLY A 54 10.59 13.20 17.11
C GLY A 54 9.84 12.67 18.33
N LEU A 55 9.75 13.41 19.44
CA LEU A 55 8.96 13.01 20.61
C LEU A 55 7.46 12.87 20.25
N GLU A 56 6.99 13.70 19.36
CA GLU A 56 5.63 13.68 18.82
C GLU A 56 5.32 12.40 18.05
N ILE A 57 6.30 11.86 17.32
CA ILE A 57 6.14 10.56 16.63
C ILE A 57 5.97 9.44 17.65
N LEU A 58 6.78 9.41 18.69
CA LEU A 58 6.69 8.39 19.75
C LEU A 58 5.30 8.40 20.39
N ILE A 59 4.80 9.58 20.75
CA ILE A 59 3.48 9.72 21.35
C ILE A 59 2.38 9.35 20.38
N SER A 60 2.48 9.75 19.11
CA SER A 60 1.53 9.33 18.08
C SER A 60 1.46 7.82 17.95
N VAL A 61 2.60 7.12 17.95
CA VAL A 61 2.65 5.66 17.92
C VAL A 61 1.98 5.05 19.14
N ILE A 62 2.23 5.59 20.34
CA ILE A 62 1.59 5.14 21.58
C ILE A 62 0.07 5.32 21.51
N ILE A 63 -0.40 6.50 21.09
CA ILE A 63 -1.83 6.80 20.95
C ILE A 63 -2.48 5.82 19.96
N ILE A 64 -1.88 5.64 18.78
CA ILE A 64 -2.40 4.72 17.76
C ILE A 64 -2.45 3.28 18.31
N THR A 65 -1.42 2.87 19.04
CA THR A 65 -1.37 1.52 19.64
C THR A 65 -2.47 1.35 20.69
N ILE A 66 -2.69 2.34 21.55
CA ILE A 66 -3.77 2.32 22.55
C ILE A 66 -5.13 2.27 21.87
N VAL A 67 -5.38 3.16 20.89
CA VAL A 67 -6.64 3.20 20.14
C VAL A 67 -6.87 1.88 19.39
N GLY A 68 -5.82 1.34 18.74
CA GLY A 68 -5.88 0.04 18.09
C GLY A 68 -6.21 -1.11 19.07
N GLY A 69 -5.56 -1.13 20.23
CA GLY A 69 -5.83 -2.11 21.27
C GLY A 69 -7.25 -2.01 21.84
N LEU A 70 -7.72 -0.78 22.10
CA LEU A 70 -9.09 -0.54 22.54
C LEU A 70 -10.13 -0.94 21.47
N SER A 71 -9.82 -0.77 20.20
CA SER A 71 -10.69 -1.17 19.09
C SER A 71 -10.94 -2.67 19.04
N LEU A 72 -10.02 -3.49 19.54
CA LEU A 72 -10.18 -4.94 19.64
C LEU A 72 -11.08 -5.37 20.81
N SER A 73 -11.31 -4.48 21.78
CA SER A 73 -12.20 -4.73 22.92
C SER A 73 -13.67 -4.81 22.50
N PHE A 74 -14.51 -5.39 23.36
CA PHE A 74 -15.95 -5.44 23.11
C PHE A 74 -16.59 -4.05 22.93
N LEU A 75 -16.15 -3.08 23.72
CA LEU A 75 -16.62 -1.70 23.64
C LEU A 75 -16.17 -1.02 22.35
N GLY A 76 -14.89 -1.22 21.97
CA GLY A 76 -14.33 -0.70 20.73
C GLY A 76 -15.02 -1.23 19.48
N LYS A 77 -15.33 -2.53 19.44
CA LYS A 77 -16.10 -3.13 18.35
C LYS A 77 -17.49 -2.52 18.21
N LYS A 78 -18.15 -2.18 19.34
CA LYS A 78 -19.46 -1.54 19.33
C LYS A 78 -19.39 -0.09 18.81
N VAL A 79 -18.36 0.64 19.21
CA VAL A 79 -18.10 2.00 18.71
C VAL A 79 -17.78 2.00 17.22
N LEU A 80 -16.90 1.10 16.76
CA LEU A 80 -16.57 0.96 15.34
C LEU A 80 -17.81 0.61 14.51
N LYS A 81 -18.68 -0.27 15.01
CA LYS A 81 -19.95 -0.59 14.34
C LYS A 81 -20.87 0.62 14.24
N LEU A 82 -20.96 1.43 15.30
CA LEU A 82 -21.75 2.67 15.27
C LEU A 82 -21.21 3.67 14.23
N ILE A 83 -19.88 3.82 14.16
CA ILE A 83 -19.23 4.67 13.16
C ILE A 83 -19.51 4.13 11.74
N ASP A 84 -19.38 2.83 11.53
CA ASP A 84 -19.65 2.15 10.26
C ASP A 84 -21.13 2.37 9.83
N ASP A 85 -22.06 2.20 10.74
CA ASP A 85 -23.49 2.42 10.50
C ASP A 85 -23.81 3.90 10.19
N LEU A 86 -23.09 4.84 10.83
CA LEU A 86 -23.21 6.27 10.56
C LEU A 86 -22.74 6.62 9.14
N PHE A 87 -21.56 6.14 8.75
CA PHE A 87 -21.03 6.38 7.40
C PHE A 87 -21.90 5.75 6.29
N LYS A 88 -22.50 4.58 6.58
CA LYS A 88 -23.41 3.93 5.64
C LYS A 88 -24.74 4.66 5.45
N ARG A 89 -25.13 5.55 6.36
CA ARG A 89 -26.36 6.36 6.25
C ARG A 89 -26.22 7.54 5.29
N ILE A 90 -25.00 8.00 5.03
CA ILE A 90 -24.75 9.13 4.14
C ILE A 90 -24.49 8.58 2.72
N PRO A 91 -25.39 8.80 1.73
CA PRO A 91 -25.33 8.13 0.43
C PRO A 91 -23.99 8.26 -0.30
N PHE A 92 -23.40 9.45 -0.28
CA PHE A 92 -22.12 9.71 -0.95
C PHE A 92 -20.94 9.04 -0.22
N LEU A 93 -20.89 9.16 1.11
CA LEU A 93 -19.82 8.57 1.92
C LEU A 93 -19.88 7.04 1.92
N ARG A 94 -21.10 6.47 1.86
CA ARG A 94 -21.29 5.02 1.80
C ARG A 94 -20.51 4.38 0.66
N THR A 95 -20.58 4.96 -0.53
CA THR A 95 -19.93 4.39 -1.72
C THR A 95 -18.41 4.41 -1.57
N ILE A 96 -17.84 5.55 -1.15
CA ILE A 96 -16.39 5.69 -0.95
C ILE A 96 -15.89 4.80 0.19
N TYR A 97 -16.58 4.84 1.32
CA TYR A 97 -16.22 4.07 2.52
C TYR A 97 -16.27 2.55 2.25
N SER A 98 -17.33 2.07 1.59
CA SER A 98 -17.45 0.66 1.23
C SER A 98 -16.38 0.22 0.23
N ALA A 99 -16.01 1.07 -0.72
CA ALA A 99 -14.93 0.77 -1.66
C ALA A 99 -13.57 0.66 -0.95
N ILE A 100 -13.27 1.58 -0.02
CA ILE A 100 -12.04 1.55 0.79
C ILE A 100 -12.01 0.32 1.69
N LEU A 101 -13.12 -0.02 2.35
CA LEU A 101 -13.22 -1.22 3.17
C LEU A 101 -12.96 -2.49 2.36
N GLN A 102 -13.61 -2.63 1.18
CA GLN A 102 -13.39 -3.78 0.30
C GLN A 102 -11.95 -3.89 -0.18
N MET A 103 -11.31 -2.76 -0.50
CA MET A 103 -9.88 -2.74 -0.82
C MET A 103 -9.04 -3.23 0.36
N THR A 104 -9.29 -2.69 1.56
CA THR A 104 -8.55 -3.06 2.76
C THR A 104 -8.73 -4.54 3.11
N GLU A 105 -9.93 -5.08 3.01
CA GLU A 105 -10.21 -6.50 3.23
C GLU A 105 -9.50 -7.38 2.19
N THR A 106 -9.50 -6.97 0.92
CA THR A 106 -8.81 -7.70 -0.14
C THR A 106 -7.31 -7.77 0.13
N PHE A 107 -6.68 -6.65 0.49
CA PHE A 107 -5.25 -6.63 0.82
C PHE A 107 -4.92 -7.30 2.16
N SER A 108 -5.80 -7.22 3.16
CA SER A 108 -5.59 -7.85 4.46
C SER A 108 -5.69 -9.38 4.37
N ASN A 109 -6.65 -9.89 3.62
CA ASN A 109 -6.80 -11.33 3.40
C ASN A 109 -5.68 -11.92 2.55
N SER A 110 -5.11 -11.12 1.62
CA SER A 110 -3.96 -11.53 0.80
C SER A 110 -2.68 -11.75 1.62
N LYS A 111 -2.57 -11.18 2.85
CA LYS A 111 -1.42 -11.44 3.73
C LYS A 111 -1.34 -12.89 4.24
N ASN A 112 -2.46 -13.59 4.32
CA ASN A 112 -2.50 -15.00 4.77
C ASN A 112 -2.49 -16.01 3.62
N ASP A 113 -2.82 -15.60 2.38
CA ASP A 113 -2.81 -16.49 1.22
C ASP A 113 -1.54 -16.29 0.40
N LYS A 114 -0.59 -17.23 0.54
CA LYS A 114 0.59 -17.36 -0.34
C LYS A 114 0.23 -17.50 -1.84
N LYS A 115 -1.07 -17.60 -2.18
CA LYS A 115 -1.57 -17.79 -3.53
C LYS A 115 -2.18 -16.56 -4.17
N SER A 116 -1.84 -15.35 -3.70
CA SER A 116 -2.39 -14.12 -4.30
C SER A 116 -1.50 -13.53 -5.39
N VAL A 117 -0.21 -13.87 -5.41
CA VAL A 117 0.72 -13.38 -6.43
C VAL A 117 0.65 -14.27 -7.64
N VAL A 118 0.47 -13.67 -8.79
CA VAL A 118 0.30 -14.39 -10.06
C VAL A 118 1.15 -13.81 -11.16
N LEU A 119 1.50 -14.69 -12.12
CA LEU A 119 2.10 -14.34 -13.38
C LEU A 119 1.07 -14.58 -14.49
N ILE A 120 0.89 -13.58 -15.33
CA ILE A 120 -0.09 -13.59 -16.42
C ILE A 120 0.55 -13.14 -17.72
N GLU A 121 0.07 -13.62 -18.85
CA GLU A 121 0.46 -13.10 -20.17
C GLU A 121 -0.30 -11.81 -20.47
N TYR A 122 0.40 -10.68 -20.45
CA TYR A 122 -0.17 -9.36 -20.72
C TYR A 122 0.92 -8.40 -21.20
N PRO A 123 0.67 -7.54 -22.22
CA PRO A 123 -0.57 -7.36 -23.00
C PRO A 123 -0.75 -8.35 -24.17
N ARG A 124 0.19 -9.24 -24.40
CA ARG A 124 0.15 -10.24 -25.48
C ARG A 124 0.89 -11.52 -25.09
N LYS A 125 0.67 -12.58 -25.83
CA LYS A 125 1.38 -13.85 -25.64
C LYS A 125 2.90 -13.68 -25.66
N GLY A 126 3.58 -14.34 -24.74
CA GLY A 126 5.04 -14.29 -24.56
C GLY A 126 5.53 -13.05 -23.78
N VAL A 127 4.65 -12.15 -23.34
CA VAL A 127 4.97 -11.05 -22.44
C VAL A 127 4.29 -11.26 -21.11
N TRP A 128 5.07 -11.23 -20.03
CA TRP A 128 4.60 -11.61 -18.71
C TRP A 128 4.51 -10.41 -17.77
N ALA A 129 3.44 -10.36 -16.99
CA ALA A 129 3.24 -9.37 -15.95
C ALA A 129 2.97 -10.04 -14.61
N VAL A 130 3.55 -9.47 -13.54
CA VAL A 130 3.24 -9.84 -12.16
C VAL A 130 2.01 -9.07 -11.72
N GLY A 131 1.06 -9.78 -11.11
CA GLY A 131 -0.16 -9.19 -10.59
C GLY A 131 -0.64 -9.87 -9.31
N PHE A 132 -1.72 -9.35 -8.78
CA PHE A 132 -2.37 -9.88 -7.58
C PHE A 132 -3.76 -10.40 -7.95
N ALA A 133 -3.95 -11.71 -7.83
CA ALA A 133 -5.26 -12.33 -8.00
C ALA A 133 -6.14 -11.98 -6.79
N THR A 134 -7.39 -11.58 -7.06
CA THR A 134 -8.34 -11.19 -6.01
C THR A 134 -9.42 -12.23 -5.81
N LYS A 135 -10.50 -12.16 -6.57
CA LYS A 135 -11.65 -13.07 -6.42
C LYS A 135 -12.05 -13.68 -7.77
N GLU A 136 -12.56 -14.90 -7.72
CA GLU A 136 -13.26 -15.50 -8.85
C GLU A 136 -14.48 -14.65 -9.20
N ASN A 137 -14.61 -14.33 -10.47
CA ASN A 137 -15.73 -13.53 -10.97
C ASN A 137 -16.91 -14.46 -11.30
N LYS A 138 -17.97 -14.35 -10.51
CA LYS A 138 -19.22 -15.12 -10.69
C LYS A 138 -20.35 -14.28 -11.29
N GLY A 139 -20.07 -13.00 -11.63
CA GLY A 139 -21.06 -12.04 -12.13
C GLY A 139 -21.32 -12.13 -13.63
N GLU A 140 -21.95 -11.08 -14.16
CA GLU A 140 -22.34 -10.95 -15.57
C GLU A 140 -21.17 -11.19 -16.54
N MET A 141 -19.96 -10.79 -16.19
CA MET A 141 -18.78 -10.94 -17.05
C MET A 141 -18.43 -12.40 -17.29
N ALA A 142 -18.49 -13.26 -16.25
CA ALA A 142 -18.27 -14.68 -16.39
C ALA A 142 -19.38 -15.35 -17.23
N GLN A 143 -20.62 -14.91 -17.07
CA GLN A 143 -21.77 -15.40 -17.86
C GLN A 143 -21.63 -15.04 -19.33
N LYS A 144 -21.28 -13.79 -19.64
CA LYS A 144 -21.14 -13.30 -21.03
C LYS A 144 -19.97 -13.93 -21.77
N THR A 145 -18.87 -14.25 -21.07
CA THR A 145 -17.71 -14.92 -21.66
C THR A 145 -17.82 -16.44 -21.66
N ASN A 146 -18.79 -16.99 -20.92
CA ASN A 146 -18.97 -18.43 -20.71
C ASN A 146 -17.68 -19.11 -20.17
N GLN A 147 -16.90 -18.37 -19.35
CA GLN A 147 -15.64 -18.82 -18.78
C GLN A 147 -15.59 -18.55 -17.29
N LYS A 148 -14.85 -19.36 -16.56
CA LYS A 148 -14.50 -19.08 -15.16
C LYS A 148 -13.36 -18.07 -15.15
N LEU A 149 -13.67 -16.84 -14.75
CA LEU A 149 -12.72 -15.73 -14.74
C LEU A 149 -12.25 -15.44 -13.31
N ILE A 150 -10.98 -15.06 -13.19
CA ILE A 150 -10.41 -14.48 -11.98
C ILE A 150 -9.98 -13.04 -12.24
N SER A 151 -10.27 -12.14 -11.31
CA SER A 151 -9.82 -10.76 -11.38
C SER A 151 -8.38 -10.66 -10.91
N VAL A 152 -7.54 -10.01 -11.70
CA VAL A 152 -6.12 -9.78 -11.41
C VAL A 152 -5.83 -8.28 -11.46
N PHE A 153 -5.31 -7.75 -10.38
CA PHE A 153 -4.78 -6.39 -10.34
C PHE A 153 -3.32 -6.41 -10.77
N VAL A 154 -2.99 -5.67 -11.82
CA VAL A 154 -1.64 -5.52 -12.37
C VAL A 154 -1.15 -4.12 -12.06
N PRO A 155 -0.30 -3.94 -11.04
CA PRO A 155 0.15 -2.63 -10.62
C PRO A 155 1.15 -2.00 -11.59
N THR A 156 1.24 -0.68 -11.58
CA THR A 156 2.26 0.08 -12.32
C THR A 156 3.56 0.18 -11.53
N THR A 157 4.66 0.35 -12.24
CA THR A 157 6.01 0.55 -11.69
C THR A 157 6.43 2.03 -11.88
N PRO A 158 7.03 2.68 -10.89
CA PRO A 158 7.36 2.24 -9.53
C PRO A 158 6.22 2.44 -8.51
N ASN A 159 5.07 2.99 -8.94
CA ASN A 159 3.93 3.28 -8.07
C ASN A 159 2.90 2.14 -8.13
N PRO A 160 2.85 1.23 -7.13
CA PRO A 160 1.95 0.10 -7.11
C PRO A 160 0.52 0.45 -6.69
N THR A 161 0.22 1.73 -6.38
CA THR A 161 -1.13 2.16 -5.98
C THR A 161 -2.08 2.33 -7.17
N SER A 162 -1.53 2.42 -8.38
CA SER A 162 -2.26 2.45 -9.65
C SER A 162 -1.96 1.20 -10.47
N GLY A 163 -2.82 0.89 -11.45
CA GLY A 163 -2.65 -0.30 -12.27
C GLY A 163 -3.90 -0.60 -13.10
N PHE A 164 -3.93 -1.80 -13.65
CA PHE A 164 -5.03 -2.31 -14.44
C PHE A 164 -5.76 -3.42 -13.69
N LEU A 165 -7.09 -3.42 -13.76
CA LEU A 165 -7.89 -4.56 -13.35
C LEU A 165 -8.23 -5.38 -14.60
N LEU A 166 -7.67 -6.56 -14.68
CA LEU A 166 -7.83 -7.49 -15.80
C LEU A 166 -8.56 -8.75 -15.32
N MET A 167 -9.19 -9.43 -16.26
CA MET A 167 -9.87 -10.71 -15.99
C MET A 167 -9.30 -11.77 -16.88
N PHE A 168 -8.84 -12.84 -16.26
CA PHE A 168 -8.24 -13.98 -16.97
C PHE A 168 -9.04 -15.25 -16.72
N PRO A 169 -9.10 -16.17 -17.70
CA PRO A 169 -9.48 -17.53 -17.43
C PRO A 169 -8.59 -18.12 -16.32
N ILE A 170 -9.18 -18.81 -15.35
CA ILE A 170 -8.44 -19.32 -14.18
C ILE A 170 -7.28 -20.23 -14.59
N ASN A 171 -7.44 -20.98 -15.69
CA ASN A 171 -6.44 -21.88 -16.25
C ASN A 171 -5.25 -21.17 -16.96
N GLU A 172 -5.36 -19.87 -17.21
CA GLU A 172 -4.30 -19.07 -17.85
C GLU A 172 -3.46 -18.28 -16.82
N VAL A 173 -3.78 -18.41 -15.54
CA VAL A 173 -3.10 -17.72 -14.46
C VAL A 173 -2.13 -18.65 -13.76
N ILE A 174 -0.87 -18.27 -13.65
CA ILE A 174 0.17 -19.03 -12.97
C ILE A 174 0.37 -18.42 -11.58
N TYR A 175 0.12 -19.20 -10.53
CA TYR A 175 0.36 -18.78 -9.16
C TYR A 175 1.84 -18.89 -8.79
N LEU A 176 2.37 -17.86 -8.16
CA LEU A 176 3.76 -17.81 -7.70
C LEU A 176 3.84 -18.07 -6.19
N ASP A 177 4.96 -18.66 -5.77
CA ASP A 177 5.24 -18.88 -4.34
C ASP A 177 5.79 -17.62 -3.64
N MET A 178 5.79 -16.48 -4.34
CA MET A 178 6.20 -15.19 -3.78
C MET A 178 5.16 -14.68 -2.79
N THR A 179 5.63 -14.06 -1.71
CA THR A 179 4.77 -13.31 -0.81
C THR A 179 4.33 -11.98 -1.45
N PHE A 180 3.26 -11.41 -0.95
CA PHE A 180 2.80 -10.07 -1.36
C PHE A 180 3.91 -9.00 -1.21
N GLU A 181 4.71 -9.10 -0.12
CA GLU A 181 5.80 -8.17 0.14
C GLU A 181 6.94 -8.31 -0.88
N GLU A 182 7.33 -9.54 -1.21
CA GLU A 182 8.36 -9.81 -2.22
C GLU A 182 7.95 -9.33 -3.60
N ALA A 183 6.70 -9.61 -4.00
CA ALA A 183 6.16 -9.13 -5.27
C ALA A 183 6.05 -7.60 -5.31
N SER A 184 5.65 -6.96 -4.21
CA SER A 184 5.58 -5.50 -4.12
C SER A 184 6.97 -4.86 -4.23
N LYS A 185 7.99 -5.42 -3.58
CA LYS A 185 9.39 -4.98 -3.73
C LYS A 185 9.88 -5.12 -5.16
N PHE A 186 9.57 -6.25 -5.81
CA PHE A 186 9.92 -6.49 -7.22
C PHE A 186 9.30 -5.42 -8.13
N ILE A 187 8.01 -5.11 -7.95
CA ILE A 187 7.30 -4.11 -8.76
C ILE A 187 7.86 -2.70 -8.53
N VAL A 188 8.03 -2.29 -7.25
CA VAL A 188 8.54 -0.95 -6.90
C VAL A 188 9.98 -0.76 -7.40
N SER A 189 10.79 -1.82 -7.38
CA SER A 189 12.19 -1.79 -7.84
C SER A 189 12.35 -1.95 -9.36
N ALA A 190 11.26 -1.97 -10.13
CA ALA A 190 11.29 -2.23 -11.58
C ALA A 190 12.01 -3.55 -11.95
N GLY A 191 11.81 -4.59 -11.14
CA GLY A 191 12.40 -5.90 -11.37
C GLY A 191 13.84 -6.07 -10.94
N THR A 192 14.47 -5.06 -10.34
CA THR A 192 15.88 -5.15 -9.89
C THR A 192 16.04 -5.91 -8.57
N SER A 193 14.99 -5.96 -7.74
CA SER A 193 14.93 -6.77 -6.54
C SER A 193 14.35 -8.13 -6.88
N THR A 194 15.17 -9.14 -7.08
CA THR A 194 14.70 -10.53 -7.17
C THR A 194 14.25 -10.99 -5.78
N GLY A 195 13.02 -11.53 -5.67
CA GLY A 195 12.63 -12.30 -4.50
C GLY A 195 13.66 -13.42 -4.25
N LYS A 196 13.72 -13.92 -3.03
CA LYS A 196 14.68 -14.93 -2.53
C LYS A 196 15.61 -15.57 -3.56
N ASN A 197 16.91 -15.29 -3.46
CA ASN A 197 17.94 -16.25 -3.83
C ASN A 197 17.91 -17.41 -2.87
#